data_844626b86c18ad40e3130836b26df039
#
_entry.id   844626b86c18ad40e3130836b26df039
#
_cell.length_a   1.000
_cell.length_b   1.000
_cell.length_c   1.000
_cell.angle_alpha   90.00
_cell.angle_beta   90.00
_cell.angle_gamma   90.00
#
_symmetry.space_group_name_H-M   'P 1'
#
loop_
_entity.id
_entity.type
_entity.pdbx_description
1 polymer ?
#
loop_
_entity_poly.entity_id
_entity_poly.type
_entity_poly.pdbx_seq_one_letter_code
_entity_poly.pdbx_strand_id
1 'polypeptide(L)'
;MDATAVLHKTDADAHITVEDLTMAYGDFVIQHDLNFTIGRGDIFIIMGGSGCGKSTLLRHMIGLKAPARGNVLFDGISYWDTTPVEQQRIKRSFGTSFQSGAMWSSLTLAENVALPLSEYTDLAPADITEVVSLKLSLVGLSGFEEFYPSEISGGMQKRAALARAIALDPEILFFDEPSAGLDPISSRRLDDLILELRDSLGTTIVVVTHELASIFTIGDNAVFLDAETRTMIASGDPRTLRDESPDPGVRRFLNRGEI
;
A
#
# COMPACT_ATOMS: atom_id res chain seq x y z
N MET A 1 13.56 21.74 -23.98
CA MET A 1 14.13 20.42 -24.29
C MET A 1 13.33 19.42 -23.48
N ASP A 2 12.52 18.64 -24.19
CA ASP A 2 11.52 17.75 -23.59
C ASP A 2 12.18 16.64 -22.76
N ALA A 3 11.90 16.66 -21.45
CA ALA A 3 12.20 15.56 -20.54
C ALA A 3 10.92 14.75 -20.31
N THR A 4 10.45 14.05 -21.35
CA THR A 4 9.26 13.21 -21.20
C THR A 4 9.39 12.01 -22.12
N ALA A 5 10.03 10.96 -21.62
CA ALA A 5 9.86 9.63 -22.16
C ALA A 5 10.15 8.59 -21.05
N VAL A 6 9.30 8.58 -20.03
CA VAL A 6 9.13 7.38 -19.21
C VAL A 6 8.12 6.52 -19.94
N LEU A 7 8.53 5.33 -20.36
CA LEU A 7 7.68 4.33 -21.00
C LEU A 7 6.56 3.96 -20.00
N HIS A 8 5.41 4.61 -20.13
CA HIS A 8 4.18 4.13 -19.51
C HIS A 8 3.83 2.76 -20.14
N LYS A 9 3.68 1.71 -19.32
CA LYS A 9 2.78 0.61 -19.68
C LYS A 9 1.52 1.29 -20.22
N THR A 10 1.01 0.85 -21.37
CA THR A 10 -0.12 1.50 -22.07
C THR A 10 -1.29 1.70 -21.10
N ASP A 11 -2.06 2.79 -21.25
CA ASP A 11 -3.27 3.11 -20.44
C ASP A 11 -4.27 1.95 -20.31
N ALA A 12 -4.17 0.95 -21.18
CA ALA A 12 -5.00 -0.26 -21.18
C ALA A 12 -4.72 -1.23 -20.01
N ASP A 13 -3.59 -1.10 -19.28
CA ASP A 13 -3.21 -1.98 -18.18
C ASP A 13 -3.15 -1.24 -16.81
N ALA A 14 -3.67 -0.02 -16.76
CA ALA A 14 -3.73 0.80 -15.57
C ALA A 14 -4.78 0.26 -14.59
N HIS A 15 -4.35 -0.13 -13.38
CA HIS A 15 -5.26 -0.51 -12.30
C HIS A 15 -5.65 0.69 -11.45
N ILE A 16 -4.67 1.57 -11.14
CA ILE A 16 -4.90 2.82 -10.41
C ILE A 16 -4.26 3.95 -11.19
N THR A 17 -4.99 5.06 -11.37
CA THR A 17 -4.46 6.30 -11.93
C THR A 17 -4.70 7.44 -10.96
N VAL A 18 -3.65 8.21 -10.67
CA VAL A 18 -3.72 9.45 -9.90
C VAL A 18 -3.58 10.61 -10.87
N GLU A 19 -4.59 11.49 -10.89
CA GLU A 19 -4.69 12.60 -11.86
C GLU A 19 -4.78 13.95 -11.14
N ASP A 20 -3.83 14.84 -11.43
CA ASP A 20 -3.76 16.22 -10.94
C ASP A 20 -4.02 16.36 -9.44
N LEU A 21 -3.64 15.33 -8.65
CA LEU A 21 -4.01 15.23 -7.25
C LEU A 21 -3.28 16.29 -6.42
N THR A 22 -4.06 17.11 -5.71
CA THR A 22 -3.57 18.08 -4.72
C THR A 22 -4.09 17.71 -3.34
N MET A 23 -3.17 17.54 -2.40
CA MET A 23 -3.44 17.20 -1.01
C MET A 23 -3.24 18.42 -0.12
N ALA A 24 -4.26 18.79 0.68
CA ALA A 24 -4.17 19.93 1.58
C ALA A 24 -4.90 19.69 2.92
N TYR A 25 -4.50 20.46 3.94
CA TYR A 25 -5.22 20.66 5.20
C TYR A 25 -5.54 22.16 5.33
N GLY A 26 -6.80 22.54 5.09
CA GLY A 26 -7.17 23.95 4.92
C GLY A 26 -6.35 24.59 3.80
N ASP A 27 -5.70 25.70 4.08
CA ASP A 27 -4.86 26.43 3.13
C ASP A 27 -3.43 25.85 2.97
N PHE A 28 -3.07 24.87 3.80
CA PHE A 28 -1.74 24.27 3.74
C PHE A 28 -1.68 23.12 2.74
N VAL A 29 -1.06 23.37 1.58
CA VAL A 29 -0.81 22.35 0.57
C VAL A 29 0.35 21.46 1.00
N ILE A 30 0.12 20.13 1.02
CA ILE A 30 1.13 19.11 1.35
C ILE A 30 1.86 18.68 0.07
N GLN A 31 1.08 18.33 -0.96
CA GLN A 31 1.57 17.95 -2.28
C GLN A 31 0.58 18.46 -3.32
N HIS A 32 1.06 18.76 -4.52
CA HIS A 32 0.23 19.21 -5.65
C HIS A 32 0.69 18.58 -6.97
N ASP A 33 -0.21 18.58 -7.94
CA ASP A 33 0.01 18.13 -9.32
C ASP A 33 0.62 16.71 -9.39
N LEU A 34 0.15 15.81 -8.51
CA LEU A 34 0.58 14.41 -8.55
C LEU A 34 -0.11 13.70 -9.72
N ASN A 35 0.69 13.09 -10.58
CA ASN A 35 0.24 12.36 -11.76
C ASN A 35 1.07 11.10 -11.94
N PHE A 36 0.48 9.91 -11.73
CA PHE A 36 1.13 8.63 -11.96
C PHE A 36 0.12 7.50 -12.12
N THR A 37 0.57 6.40 -12.69
CA THR A 37 -0.23 5.20 -12.94
C THR A 37 0.42 3.98 -12.31
N ILE A 38 -0.40 3.08 -11.78
CA ILE A 38 -0.01 1.79 -11.19
C ILE A 38 -0.60 0.68 -12.06
N GLY A 39 0.25 -0.19 -12.59
CA GLY A 39 -0.16 -1.33 -13.42
C GLY A 39 -0.76 -2.46 -12.57
N ARG A 40 -1.57 -3.31 -13.22
CA ARG A 40 -2.08 -4.53 -12.56
C ARG A 40 -0.94 -5.47 -12.21
N GLY A 41 -1.00 -6.04 -11.00
CA GLY A 41 0.00 -6.97 -10.49
C GLY A 41 1.36 -6.33 -10.16
N ASP A 42 1.51 -5.02 -10.28
CA ASP A 42 2.74 -4.32 -9.88
C ASP A 42 2.79 -4.15 -8.36
N ILE A 43 4.00 -4.20 -7.81
CA ILE A 43 4.29 -3.67 -6.47
C ILE A 43 4.82 -2.24 -6.65
N PHE A 44 3.98 -1.27 -6.34
CA PHE A 44 4.26 0.15 -6.50
C PHE A 44 4.68 0.79 -5.18
N ILE A 45 5.83 1.45 -5.18
CA ILE A 45 6.40 2.08 -3.98
C ILE A 45 6.12 3.59 -3.97
N ILE A 46 5.54 4.08 -2.88
CA ILE A 46 5.48 5.51 -2.57
C ILE A 46 6.60 5.83 -1.60
N MET A 47 7.64 6.52 -2.06
CA MET A 47 8.83 6.84 -1.27
C MET A 47 9.09 8.35 -1.18
N GLY A 48 10.00 8.73 -0.30
CA GLY A 48 10.38 10.13 -0.05
C GLY A 48 10.76 10.38 1.39
N GLY A 49 11.25 11.57 1.68
CA GLY A 49 11.69 11.99 3.02
C GLY A 49 10.57 11.94 4.08
N SER A 50 10.97 12.03 5.35
CA SER A 50 9.98 12.12 6.44
C SER A 50 9.12 13.37 6.28
N GLY A 51 7.81 13.23 6.49
CA GLY A 51 6.87 14.35 6.43
C GLY A 51 6.50 14.84 5.03
N CYS A 52 7.00 14.23 3.93
CA CYS A 52 6.63 14.65 2.56
C CYS A 52 5.20 14.31 2.15
N GLY A 53 4.42 13.59 2.97
CA GLY A 53 3.01 13.33 2.69
C GLY A 53 2.66 11.93 2.19
N LYS A 54 3.55 10.95 2.25
CA LYS A 54 3.32 9.55 1.79
C LYS A 54 2.05 8.91 2.35
N SER A 55 1.93 8.86 3.68
CA SER A 55 0.72 8.30 4.34
C SER A 55 -0.52 9.16 4.08
N THR A 56 -0.35 10.45 3.79
CA THR A 56 -1.47 11.32 3.39
C THR A 56 -1.92 10.95 1.98
N LEU A 57 -1.00 10.74 1.04
CA LEU A 57 -1.34 10.26 -0.30
C LEU A 57 -2.09 8.92 -0.22
N LEU A 58 -1.57 7.98 0.56
CA LEU A 58 -2.27 6.71 0.77
C LEU A 58 -3.71 6.90 1.26
N ARG A 59 -3.95 7.80 2.22
CA ARG A 59 -5.30 8.10 2.74
C ARG A 59 -6.23 8.67 1.67
N HIS A 60 -5.73 9.46 0.72
CA HIS A 60 -6.52 9.93 -0.42
C HIS A 60 -6.83 8.78 -1.39
N MET A 61 -5.86 7.90 -1.65
CA MET A 61 -6.06 6.75 -2.53
C MET A 61 -7.08 5.76 -1.99
N ILE A 62 -7.06 5.45 -0.68
CA ILE A 62 -8.03 4.52 -0.06
C ILE A 62 -9.37 5.17 0.34
N GLY A 63 -9.60 6.41 -0.06
CA GLY A 63 -10.88 7.08 0.16
C GLY A 63 -11.16 7.52 1.59
N LEU A 64 -10.13 7.67 2.45
CA LEU A 64 -10.27 8.18 3.82
C LEU A 64 -10.28 9.71 3.89
N LYS A 65 -9.76 10.38 2.88
CA LYS A 65 -9.72 11.83 2.81
C LYS A 65 -9.86 12.31 1.36
N ALA A 66 -10.82 13.21 1.12
CA ALA A 66 -10.99 13.82 -0.19
C ALA A 66 -9.81 14.74 -0.51
N PRO A 67 -9.30 14.74 -1.76
CA PRO A 67 -8.29 15.68 -2.20
C PRO A 67 -8.86 17.10 -2.31
N ALA A 68 -7.98 18.10 -2.29
CA ALA A 68 -8.35 19.48 -2.56
C ALA A 68 -8.62 19.70 -4.06
N ARG A 69 -7.94 18.94 -4.93
CA ARG A 69 -8.11 18.91 -6.38
C ARG A 69 -7.65 17.57 -6.94
N GLY A 70 -8.12 17.23 -8.13
CA GLY A 70 -7.73 16.01 -8.83
C GLY A 70 -8.44 14.77 -8.32
N ASN A 71 -8.03 13.62 -8.80
CA ASN A 71 -8.76 12.39 -8.56
C ASN A 71 -7.87 11.16 -8.43
N VAL A 72 -8.47 10.06 -7.97
CA VAL A 72 -7.91 8.71 -8.01
C VAL A 72 -8.91 7.83 -8.76
N LEU A 73 -8.45 7.21 -9.82
CA LEU A 73 -9.27 6.32 -10.65
C LEU A 73 -8.86 4.87 -10.38
N PHE A 74 -9.84 3.99 -10.29
CA PHE A 74 -9.68 2.54 -10.22
C PHE A 74 -10.35 1.96 -11.46
N ASP A 75 -9.58 1.29 -12.31
CA ASP A 75 -10.03 0.81 -13.63
C ASP A 75 -10.73 1.89 -14.46
N GLY A 76 -10.20 3.10 -14.42
CA GLY A 76 -10.76 4.27 -15.10
C GLY A 76 -12.00 4.88 -14.43
N ILE A 77 -12.47 4.32 -13.30
CA ILE A 77 -13.61 4.85 -12.54
C ILE A 77 -13.10 5.82 -11.48
N SER A 78 -13.50 7.09 -11.59
CA SER A 78 -13.17 8.14 -10.63
C SER A 78 -13.78 7.84 -9.25
N TYR A 79 -12.93 7.68 -8.24
CA TYR A 79 -13.41 7.37 -6.89
C TYR A 79 -14.19 8.54 -6.25
N TRP A 80 -13.70 9.77 -6.46
CA TRP A 80 -14.25 10.95 -5.78
C TRP A 80 -15.45 11.57 -6.50
N ASP A 81 -15.64 11.27 -7.81
CA ASP A 81 -16.75 11.79 -8.62
C ASP A 81 -17.86 10.75 -8.87
N THR A 82 -17.75 9.56 -8.26
CA THR A 82 -18.75 8.51 -8.44
C THR A 82 -19.79 8.46 -7.30
N THR A 83 -20.78 7.57 -7.44
CA THR A 83 -21.83 7.39 -6.45
C THR A 83 -21.33 6.70 -5.17
N PRO A 84 -21.97 6.89 -4.01
CA PRO A 84 -21.62 6.17 -2.77
C PRO A 84 -21.66 4.64 -2.91
N VAL A 85 -22.54 4.11 -3.76
CA VAL A 85 -22.63 2.66 -4.04
C VAL A 85 -21.38 2.19 -4.76
N GLU A 86 -20.94 2.93 -5.78
CA GLU A 86 -19.73 2.59 -6.52
C GLU A 86 -18.46 2.78 -5.68
N GLN A 87 -18.41 3.82 -4.84
CA GLN A 87 -17.31 3.98 -3.86
C GLN A 87 -17.21 2.77 -2.93
N GLN A 88 -18.34 2.23 -2.46
CA GLN A 88 -18.33 1.00 -1.65
C GLN A 88 -17.87 -0.21 -2.43
N ARG A 89 -18.27 -0.35 -3.71
CA ARG A 89 -17.79 -1.42 -4.57
C ARG A 89 -16.28 -1.38 -4.72
N ILE A 90 -15.74 -0.20 -5.03
CA ILE A 90 -14.29 0.02 -5.12
C ILE A 90 -13.59 -0.30 -3.80
N LYS A 91 -14.12 0.15 -2.65
CA LYS A 91 -13.54 -0.16 -1.32
C LYS A 91 -13.47 -1.64 -1.00
N ARG A 92 -14.39 -2.44 -1.52
CA ARG A 92 -14.37 -3.91 -1.33
C ARG A 92 -13.29 -4.60 -2.15
N SER A 93 -12.79 -3.96 -3.22
CA SER A 93 -11.74 -4.52 -4.06
C SER A 93 -10.33 -4.34 -3.48
N PHE A 94 -10.17 -3.64 -2.36
CA PHE A 94 -8.85 -3.46 -1.75
C PHE A 94 -8.81 -3.73 -0.25
N GLY A 95 -7.68 -4.25 0.20
CA GLY A 95 -7.33 -4.42 1.60
C GLY A 95 -6.29 -3.41 2.05
N THR A 96 -6.29 -3.07 3.34
CA THR A 96 -5.36 -2.09 3.89
C THR A 96 -4.68 -2.59 5.16
N SER A 97 -3.38 -2.32 5.28
CA SER A 97 -2.64 -2.50 6.53
C SER A 97 -1.87 -1.21 6.86
N PHE A 98 -2.14 -0.65 8.03
CA PHE A 98 -1.50 0.56 8.53
C PHE A 98 -0.26 0.25 9.37
N GLN A 99 0.60 1.23 9.57
CA GLN A 99 1.87 1.13 10.27
C GLN A 99 1.79 0.42 11.64
N SER A 100 0.75 0.70 12.44
CA SER A 100 0.49 0.04 13.72
C SER A 100 -0.28 -1.28 13.61
N GLY A 101 -0.56 -1.78 12.39
CA GLY A 101 -1.43 -2.91 12.13
C GLY A 101 -2.91 -2.61 12.34
N ALA A 102 -3.26 -1.62 13.16
CA ALA A 102 -4.63 -1.22 13.50
C ALA A 102 -5.53 -2.41 13.91
N MET A 103 -4.95 -3.39 14.60
CA MET A 103 -5.68 -4.54 15.15
C MET A 103 -6.56 -4.09 16.32
N TRP A 104 -7.75 -4.65 16.43
CA TRP A 104 -8.59 -4.47 17.60
C TRP A 104 -8.00 -5.26 18.77
N SER A 105 -7.52 -4.55 19.79
CA SER A 105 -6.82 -5.18 20.94
C SER A 105 -7.71 -6.05 21.82
N SER A 106 -9.02 -5.85 21.76
CA SER A 106 -10.04 -6.63 22.50
C SER A 106 -10.53 -7.85 21.74
N LEU A 107 -10.07 -8.09 20.52
CA LEU A 107 -10.41 -9.24 19.69
C LEU A 107 -9.20 -10.15 19.52
N THR A 108 -9.43 -11.44 19.42
CA THR A 108 -8.41 -12.43 19.05
C THR A 108 -7.93 -12.21 17.62
N LEU A 109 -6.87 -12.90 17.19
CA LEU A 109 -6.42 -12.83 15.80
C LEU A 109 -7.49 -13.35 14.85
N ALA A 110 -8.15 -14.45 15.19
CA ALA A 110 -9.25 -14.98 14.40
C ALA A 110 -10.38 -13.98 14.25
N GLU A 111 -10.84 -13.38 15.35
CA GLU A 111 -11.90 -12.38 15.34
C GLU A 111 -11.51 -11.15 14.53
N ASN A 112 -10.25 -10.68 14.61
CA ASN A 112 -9.77 -9.58 13.79
C ASN A 112 -9.83 -9.89 12.28
N VAL A 113 -9.44 -11.10 11.87
CA VAL A 113 -9.47 -11.52 10.46
C VAL A 113 -10.91 -11.79 10.00
N ALA A 114 -11.79 -12.25 10.89
CA ALA A 114 -13.20 -12.50 10.60
C ALA A 114 -14.02 -11.22 10.35
N LEU A 115 -13.61 -10.06 10.92
CA LEU A 115 -14.38 -8.81 10.82
C LEU A 115 -14.79 -8.46 9.39
N PRO A 116 -13.88 -8.34 8.41
CA PRO A 116 -14.27 -8.00 7.05
C PRO A 116 -15.16 -9.08 6.40
N LEU A 117 -14.96 -10.35 6.73
CA LEU A 117 -15.78 -11.45 6.21
C LEU A 117 -17.22 -11.34 6.74
N SER A 118 -17.38 -11.11 8.03
CA SER A 118 -18.69 -10.96 8.66
C SER A 118 -19.46 -9.73 8.20
N GLU A 119 -18.75 -8.65 7.87
CA GLU A 119 -19.37 -7.37 7.47
C GLU A 119 -19.73 -7.33 5.98
N TYR A 120 -18.95 -7.99 5.13
CA TYR A 120 -19.04 -7.81 3.67
C TYR A 120 -19.42 -9.07 2.90
N THR A 121 -19.69 -10.19 3.58
CA THR A 121 -20.10 -11.45 2.94
C THR A 121 -21.32 -12.06 3.65
N ASP A 122 -22.01 -12.97 2.95
CA ASP A 122 -23.11 -13.77 3.50
C ASP A 122 -22.63 -15.18 3.91
N LEU A 123 -21.33 -15.35 4.20
CA LEU A 123 -20.77 -16.64 4.60
C LEU A 123 -21.33 -17.10 5.94
N ALA A 124 -21.59 -18.40 6.07
CA ALA A 124 -21.96 -18.98 7.35
C ALA A 124 -20.79 -18.92 8.34
N PRO A 125 -21.04 -18.88 9.68
CA PRO A 125 -19.97 -18.79 10.68
C PRO A 125 -18.90 -19.90 10.55
N ALA A 126 -19.28 -21.11 10.15
CA ALA A 126 -18.34 -22.19 9.93
C ALA A 126 -17.40 -21.92 8.76
N ASP A 127 -17.94 -21.40 7.65
CA ASP A 127 -17.14 -21.03 6.46
C ASP A 127 -16.18 -19.86 6.78
N ILE A 128 -16.63 -18.89 7.56
CA ILE A 128 -15.76 -17.79 8.04
C ILE A 128 -14.60 -18.37 8.84
N THR A 129 -14.85 -19.33 9.73
CA THR A 129 -13.78 -19.97 10.54
C THR A 129 -12.75 -20.66 9.66
N GLU A 130 -13.18 -21.36 8.61
CA GLU A 130 -12.26 -22.01 7.66
C GLU A 130 -11.43 -21.00 6.88
N VAL A 131 -12.06 -19.95 6.35
CA VAL A 131 -11.35 -18.86 5.65
C VAL A 131 -10.35 -18.18 6.57
N VAL A 132 -10.72 -17.85 7.80
CA VAL A 132 -9.83 -17.24 8.80
C VAL A 132 -8.61 -18.11 9.07
N SER A 133 -8.80 -19.41 9.30
CA SER A 133 -7.71 -20.36 9.53
C SER A 133 -6.77 -20.40 8.32
N LEU A 134 -7.32 -20.43 7.10
CA LEU A 134 -6.53 -20.36 5.86
C LEU A 134 -5.71 -19.07 5.79
N LYS A 135 -6.32 -17.90 6.04
CA LYS A 135 -5.63 -16.61 5.96
C LYS A 135 -4.52 -16.47 7.01
N LEU A 136 -4.75 -16.94 8.23
CA LEU A 136 -3.72 -17.00 9.28
C LEU A 136 -2.60 -17.96 8.91
N SER A 137 -2.93 -19.10 8.30
CA SER A 137 -1.93 -20.05 7.79
C SER A 137 -1.04 -19.44 6.70
N LEU A 138 -1.60 -18.72 5.75
CA LEU A 138 -0.86 -18.05 4.66
C LEU A 138 0.21 -17.08 5.21
N VAL A 139 -0.05 -16.43 6.33
CA VAL A 139 0.91 -15.53 6.97
C VAL A 139 1.77 -16.21 8.04
N GLY A 140 1.72 -17.54 8.14
CA GLY A 140 2.50 -18.35 9.09
C GLY A 140 2.10 -18.14 10.55
N LEU A 141 0.79 -18.01 10.79
CA LEU A 141 0.18 -17.85 12.12
C LEU A 141 -0.83 -18.97 12.47
N SER A 142 -0.68 -20.15 11.86
CA SER A 142 -1.46 -21.34 12.27
C SER A 142 -1.25 -21.66 13.74
N GLY A 143 -2.33 -21.89 14.48
CA GLY A 143 -2.31 -22.19 15.92
C GLY A 143 -2.26 -20.94 16.82
N PHE A 144 -2.34 -19.73 16.24
CA PHE A 144 -2.41 -18.48 16.99
C PHE A 144 -3.78 -17.80 16.90
N GLU A 145 -4.80 -18.50 16.43
CA GLU A 145 -6.15 -18.01 16.18
C GLU A 145 -6.76 -17.34 17.43
N GLU A 146 -6.60 -17.95 18.59
CA GLU A 146 -7.17 -17.53 19.87
C GLU A 146 -6.33 -16.51 20.65
N PHE A 147 -5.13 -16.16 20.14
CA PHE A 147 -4.27 -15.18 20.78
C PHE A 147 -4.76 -13.76 20.54
N TYR A 148 -4.58 -12.90 21.52
CA TYR A 148 -4.80 -11.46 21.39
C TYR A 148 -3.57 -10.76 20.83
N PRO A 149 -3.72 -9.60 20.16
CA PRO A 149 -2.58 -8.84 19.64
C PRO A 149 -1.49 -8.53 20.69
N SER A 150 -1.87 -8.35 21.96
CA SER A 150 -0.92 -8.08 23.05
C SER A 150 -0.07 -9.27 23.48
N GLU A 151 -0.43 -10.49 23.07
CA GLU A 151 0.24 -11.74 23.47
C GLU A 151 1.28 -12.21 22.45
N ILE A 152 1.41 -11.51 21.31
CA ILE A 152 2.28 -11.88 20.20
C ILE A 152 3.31 -10.79 19.88
N SER A 153 4.38 -11.16 19.19
CA SER A 153 5.43 -10.21 18.79
C SER A 153 4.92 -9.17 17.76
N GLY A 154 5.60 -8.01 17.67
CA GLY A 154 5.26 -6.99 16.70
C GLY A 154 5.26 -7.49 15.24
N GLY A 155 6.20 -8.38 14.89
CA GLY A 155 6.21 -9.02 13.57
C GLY A 155 5.01 -9.95 13.34
N MET A 156 4.55 -10.66 14.37
CA MET A 156 3.33 -11.47 14.30
C MET A 156 2.09 -10.57 14.15
N GLN A 157 2.02 -9.45 14.88
CA GLN A 157 0.93 -8.48 14.75
C GLN A 157 0.81 -7.94 13.32
N LYS A 158 1.93 -7.60 12.68
CA LYS A 158 1.96 -7.13 11.29
C LYS A 158 1.48 -8.20 10.31
N ARG A 159 1.89 -9.46 10.50
CA ARG A 159 1.41 -10.58 9.69
C ARG A 159 -0.08 -10.85 9.92
N ALA A 160 -0.58 -10.74 11.14
CA ALA A 160 -2.01 -10.84 11.42
C ALA A 160 -2.82 -9.70 10.78
N ALA A 161 -2.30 -8.47 10.80
CA ALA A 161 -2.90 -7.35 10.10
C ALA A 161 -2.93 -7.57 8.57
N LEU A 162 -1.90 -8.22 8.02
CA LEU A 162 -1.88 -8.64 6.62
C LEU A 162 -2.93 -9.72 6.34
N ALA A 163 -3.07 -10.75 7.21
CA ALA A 163 -4.13 -11.76 7.10
C ALA A 163 -5.52 -11.13 7.03
N ARG A 164 -5.78 -10.12 7.88
CA ARG A 164 -7.03 -9.34 7.83
C ARG A 164 -7.17 -8.56 6.53
N ALA A 165 -6.10 -7.93 6.04
CA ALA A 165 -6.14 -7.17 4.79
C ALA A 165 -6.46 -8.05 3.58
N ILE A 166 -6.03 -9.31 3.58
CA ILE A 166 -6.31 -10.27 2.49
C ILE A 166 -7.54 -11.14 2.73
N ALA A 167 -8.34 -10.88 3.77
CA ALA A 167 -9.46 -11.75 4.13
C ALA A 167 -10.51 -11.88 3.02
N LEU A 168 -10.76 -10.82 2.27
CA LEU A 168 -11.73 -10.75 1.16
C LEU A 168 -11.12 -11.04 -0.22
N ASP A 169 -9.90 -11.57 -0.30
CA ASP A 169 -9.16 -11.75 -1.57
C ASP A 169 -9.16 -10.50 -2.46
N PRO A 170 -8.66 -9.36 -1.95
CA PRO A 170 -8.74 -8.09 -2.66
C PRO A 170 -7.86 -8.07 -3.90
N GLU A 171 -8.29 -7.33 -4.93
CA GLU A 171 -7.50 -7.10 -6.14
C GLU A 171 -6.32 -6.14 -5.90
N ILE A 172 -6.44 -5.27 -4.86
CA ILE A 172 -5.44 -4.26 -4.52
C ILE A 172 -5.13 -4.32 -3.02
N LEU A 173 -3.85 -4.24 -2.66
CA LEU A 173 -3.40 -4.11 -1.27
C LEU A 173 -2.65 -2.80 -1.05
N PHE A 174 -2.97 -2.11 0.02
CA PHE A 174 -2.32 -0.88 0.45
C PHE A 174 -1.61 -1.08 1.79
N PHE A 175 -0.32 -0.84 1.83
CA PHE A 175 0.51 -0.97 3.02
C PHE A 175 1.17 0.37 3.39
N ASP A 176 0.97 0.82 4.62
CA ASP A 176 1.63 2.00 5.18
C ASP A 176 2.72 1.57 6.15
N GLU A 177 3.99 1.66 5.73
CA GLU A 177 5.19 1.30 6.51
C GLU A 177 5.11 -0.12 7.12
N PRO A 178 4.91 -1.17 6.30
CA PRO A 178 4.63 -2.52 6.80
C PRO A 178 5.79 -3.11 7.61
N SER A 179 7.04 -2.81 7.27
CA SER A 179 8.24 -3.32 7.93
C SER A 179 8.75 -2.43 9.07
N ALA A 180 8.18 -1.22 9.26
CA ALA A 180 8.66 -0.27 10.26
C ALA A 180 8.72 -0.88 11.67
N GLY A 181 9.89 -0.77 12.33
CA GLY A 181 10.10 -1.27 13.69
C GLY A 181 10.32 -2.77 13.79
N LEU A 182 10.42 -3.50 12.69
CA LEU A 182 10.83 -4.90 12.67
C LEU A 182 12.36 -5.02 12.65
N ASP A 183 12.85 -6.14 13.18
CA ASP A 183 14.23 -6.55 12.96
C ASP A 183 14.46 -6.95 11.49
N PRO A 184 15.70 -6.95 10.96
CA PRO A 184 15.97 -7.21 9.56
C PRO A 184 15.49 -8.58 9.05
N ILE A 185 15.46 -9.60 9.91
CA ILE A 185 15.00 -10.94 9.53
C ILE A 185 13.49 -10.95 9.38
N SER A 186 12.78 -10.34 10.32
CA SER A 186 11.32 -10.22 10.28
C SER A 186 10.85 -9.33 9.11
N SER A 187 11.59 -8.24 8.82
CA SER A 187 11.32 -7.39 7.66
C SER A 187 11.43 -8.18 6.35
N ARG A 188 12.53 -8.94 6.18
CA ARG A 188 12.72 -9.77 4.99
C ARG A 188 11.64 -10.82 4.81
N ARG A 189 11.23 -11.49 5.89
CA ARG A 189 10.11 -12.46 5.84
C ARG A 189 8.79 -11.82 5.41
N LEU A 190 8.57 -10.55 5.80
CA LEU A 190 7.39 -9.81 5.37
C LEU A 190 7.48 -9.44 3.89
N ASP A 191 8.65 -9.02 3.41
CA ASP A 191 8.90 -8.76 2.00
C ASP A 191 8.70 -10.02 1.14
N ASP A 192 9.23 -11.17 1.57
CA ASP A 192 9.03 -12.46 0.89
C ASP A 192 7.52 -12.82 0.82
N LEU A 193 6.78 -12.59 1.90
CA LEU A 193 5.33 -12.82 1.96
C LEU A 193 4.55 -11.87 1.01
N ILE A 194 4.96 -10.61 0.91
CA ILE A 194 4.35 -9.64 -0.02
C ILE A 194 4.56 -10.09 -1.47
N LEU A 195 5.77 -10.59 -1.82
CA LEU A 195 6.05 -11.15 -3.14
C LEU A 195 5.20 -12.39 -3.42
N GLU A 196 5.10 -13.31 -2.45
CA GLU A 196 4.30 -14.53 -2.58
C GLU A 196 2.81 -14.21 -2.80
N LEU A 197 2.25 -13.22 -2.11
CA LEU A 197 0.87 -12.77 -2.29
C LEU A 197 0.66 -12.20 -3.70
N ARG A 198 1.56 -11.32 -4.18
CA ARG A 198 1.50 -10.79 -5.54
C ARG A 198 1.53 -11.92 -6.57
N ASP A 199 2.49 -12.83 -6.46
CA ASP A 199 2.72 -13.89 -7.46
C ASP A 199 1.60 -14.95 -7.46
N SER A 200 1.04 -15.26 -6.28
CA SER A 200 0.00 -16.28 -6.14
C SER A 200 -1.41 -15.78 -6.47
N LEU A 201 -1.71 -14.51 -6.14
CA LEU A 201 -3.05 -13.94 -6.28
C LEU A 201 -3.16 -12.96 -7.45
N GLY A 202 -2.05 -12.54 -8.06
CA GLY A 202 -2.04 -11.50 -9.09
C GLY A 202 -2.41 -10.11 -8.55
N THR A 203 -2.33 -9.91 -7.22
CA THR A 203 -2.78 -8.70 -6.54
C THR A 203 -1.84 -7.53 -6.84
N THR A 204 -2.39 -6.36 -7.14
CA THR A 204 -1.63 -5.10 -7.22
C THR A 204 -1.35 -4.60 -5.81
N ILE A 205 -0.11 -4.22 -5.52
CA ILE A 205 0.30 -3.84 -4.17
C ILE A 205 0.90 -2.43 -4.17
N VAL A 206 0.40 -1.56 -3.30
CA VAL A 206 0.92 -0.21 -3.08
C VAL A 206 1.55 -0.15 -1.70
N VAL A 207 2.84 0.15 -1.64
CA VAL A 207 3.60 0.18 -0.39
C VAL A 207 4.16 1.58 -0.14
N VAL A 208 3.76 2.19 0.95
CA VAL A 208 4.45 3.37 1.48
C VAL A 208 5.59 2.89 2.34
N THR A 209 6.82 3.23 2.00
CA THR A 209 8.00 2.90 2.82
C THR A 209 9.19 3.82 2.56
N HIS A 210 10.09 3.88 3.53
CA HIS A 210 11.41 4.51 3.41
C HIS A 210 12.54 3.48 3.63
N GLU A 211 12.20 2.21 3.82
CA GLU A 211 13.16 1.11 4.03
C GLU A 211 13.78 0.68 2.69
N LEU A 212 15.03 1.07 2.44
CA LEU A 212 15.71 0.81 1.16
C LEU A 212 15.79 -0.69 0.82
N ALA A 213 16.00 -1.55 1.82
CA ALA A 213 16.04 -2.99 1.60
C ALA A 213 14.74 -3.50 0.96
N SER A 214 13.58 -3.11 1.51
CA SER A 214 12.26 -3.46 0.96
C SER A 214 12.05 -2.82 -0.41
N ILE A 215 12.35 -1.52 -0.57
CA ILE A 215 12.20 -0.81 -1.85
C ILE A 215 12.87 -1.57 -2.99
N PHE A 216 14.13 -2.00 -2.80
CA PHE A 216 14.88 -2.71 -3.83
C PHE A 216 14.52 -4.20 -3.95
N THR A 217 13.98 -4.82 -2.90
CA THR A 217 13.60 -6.23 -2.93
C THR A 217 12.27 -6.42 -3.64
N ILE A 218 11.25 -5.64 -3.29
CA ILE A 218 9.88 -5.88 -3.74
C ILE A 218 9.37 -4.90 -4.79
N GLY A 219 9.93 -3.66 -4.89
CA GLY A 219 9.39 -2.63 -5.78
C GLY A 219 9.64 -2.90 -7.27
N ASP A 220 8.57 -2.92 -8.06
CA ASP A 220 8.62 -2.94 -9.52
C ASP A 220 8.69 -1.53 -10.08
N ASN A 221 7.95 -0.61 -9.48
CA ASN A 221 7.87 0.79 -9.87
C ASN A 221 7.69 1.67 -8.62
N ALA A 222 8.02 2.96 -8.71
CA ALA A 222 7.96 3.87 -7.59
C ALA A 222 7.65 5.30 -8.00
N VAL A 223 7.17 6.09 -7.03
CA VAL A 223 7.12 7.55 -7.08
C VAL A 223 7.88 8.14 -5.89
N PHE A 224 8.70 9.17 -6.14
CA PHE A 224 9.40 9.91 -5.10
C PHE A 224 8.69 11.24 -4.84
N LEU A 225 8.16 11.41 -3.62
CA LEU A 225 7.55 12.66 -3.15
C LEU A 225 8.60 13.52 -2.48
N ASP A 226 8.70 14.77 -2.92
CA ASP A 226 9.60 15.74 -2.30
C ASP A 226 8.85 16.73 -1.39
N ALA A 227 9.45 17.04 -0.23
CA ALA A 227 8.86 17.92 0.75
C ALA A 227 9.09 19.40 0.44
N GLU A 228 10.16 19.73 -0.30
CA GLU A 228 10.53 21.12 -0.62
C GLU A 228 9.71 21.65 -1.79
N THR A 229 9.69 20.92 -2.90
CA THR A 229 8.90 21.26 -4.10
C THR A 229 7.42 20.94 -3.94
N ARG A 230 7.07 20.08 -2.96
CA ARG A 230 5.70 19.60 -2.69
C ARG A 230 5.05 18.95 -3.89
N THR A 231 5.81 18.18 -4.65
CA THR A 231 5.32 17.39 -5.77
C THR A 231 6.14 16.12 -5.94
N MET A 232 5.76 15.28 -6.88
CA MET A 232 6.58 14.14 -7.27
C MET A 232 7.74 14.63 -8.17
N ILE A 233 8.97 14.21 -7.87
CA ILE A 233 10.17 14.62 -8.62
C ILE A 233 10.82 13.46 -9.39
N ALA A 234 10.39 12.23 -9.15
CA ALA A 234 10.82 11.07 -9.92
C ALA A 234 9.77 9.97 -9.90
N SER A 235 9.70 9.19 -10.97
CA SER A 235 8.90 7.97 -11.08
C SER A 235 9.63 6.96 -11.97
N GLY A 236 9.56 5.67 -11.62
CA GLY A 236 10.20 4.58 -12.36
C GLY A 236 10.67 3.43 -11.47
N ASP A 237 11.36 2.44 -12.04
CA ASP A 237 12.00 1.35 -11.29
C ASP A 237 12.98 1.94 -10.25
N PRO A 238 12.84 1.60 -8.95
CA PRO A 238 13.73 2.11 -7.91
C PRO A 238 15.21 1.89 -8.17
N ARG A 239 15.58 0.79 -8.84
CA ARG A 239 16.97 0.45 -9.17
C ARG A 239 17.52 1.39 -10.23
N THR A 240 16.70 1.66 -11.26
CA THR A 240 17.03 2.65 -12.31
C THR A 240 17.10 4.06 -11.71
N LEU A 241 16.13 4.44 -10.85
CA LEU A 241 16.13 5.74 -10.19
C LEU A 241 17.34 5.97 -9.29
N ARG A 242 17.85 4.93 -8.62
CA ARG A 242 19.06 5.00 -7.81
C ARG A 242 20.27 5.41 -8.65
N ASP A 243 20.41 4.84 -9.82
CA ASP A 243 21.63 4.98 -10.64
C ASP A 243 21.51 6.15 -11.65
N GLU A 244 20.32 6.39 -12.20
CA GLU A 244 20.10 7.26 -13.37
C GLU A 244 19.19 8.47 -13.11
N SER A 245 18.56 8.60 -11.92
CA SER A 245 17.70 9.77 -11.67
C SER A 245 18.45 11.09 -11.92
N PRO A 246 17.89 12.04 -12.65
CA PRO A 246 18.51 13.35 -12.85
C PRO A 246 18.57 14.14 -11.53
N ASP A 247 17.67 13.87 -10.59
CA ASP A 247 17.59 14.57 -9.31
C ASP A 247 18.61 14.02 -8.30
N PRO A 248 19.53 14.87 -7.77
CA PRO A 248 20.52 14.44 -6.79
C PRO A 248 19.91 14.01 -5.46
N GLY A 249 18.76 14.57 -5.05
CA GLY A 249 18.06 14.22 -3.82
C GLY A 249 17.52 12.79 -3.87
N VAL A 250 16.96 12.40 -5.01
CA VAL A 250 16.50 11.02 -5.25
C VAL A 250 17.67 10.03 -5.17
N ARG A 251 18.78 10.30 -5.89
CA ARG A 251 19.96 9.44 -5.84
C ARG A 251 20.53 9.36 -4.41
N ARG A 252 20.65 10.50 -3.71
CA ARG A 252 21.13 10.54 -2.33
C ARG A 252 20.25 9.71 -1.39
N PHE A 253 18.93 9.81 -1.53
CA PHE A 253 17.98 9.01 -0.73
C PHE A 253 18.18 7.52 -0.99
N LEU A 254 18.22 7.10 -2.26
CA LEU A 254 18.33 5.70 -2.63
C LEU A 254 19.73 5.08 -2.38
N ASN A 255 20.77 5.90 -2.24
CA ASN A 255 22.13 5.48 -1.86
C ASN A 255 22.47 5.72 -0.37
N ARG A 256 21.48 6.00 0.51
CA ARG A 256 21.70 6.27 1.96
C ARG A 256 22.62 7.46 2.25
N GLY A 257 22.70 8.41 1.34
CA GLY A 257 23.57 9.57 1.50
C GLY A 257 25.01 9.34 1.04
N GLU A 258 25.33 8.19 0.49
CA GLU A 258 26.62 7.85 -0.12
C GLU A 258 26.68 8.40 -1.56
N ILE A 259 26.88 9.72 -1.71
CA ILE A 259 27.22 10.38 -3.00
C ILE A 259 28.28 11.44 -2.73
#